data_afa7dfe74e1ae58665d3a50399f86158
#
_entry.id   afa7dfe74e1ae58665d3a50399f86158
#
_cell.length_a   1.000
_cell.length_b   1.000
_cell.length_c   1.000
_cell.angle_alpha   90.00
_cell.angle_beta   90.00
_cell.angle_gamma   90.00
#
_symmetry.space_group_name_H-M   'P 1'
#
loop_
_entity.id
_entity.type
_entity.pdbx_description
1 polymer ?
#
loop_
_entity_poly.entity_id
_entity_poly.type
_entity_poly.pdbx_seq_one_letter_code
_entity_poly.pdbx_strand_id
1 'polypeptide(L)'
;MKKFKLVELIKEAIIKKKGIKLSEYMKMCMTHPDYGYYTKKKPIGFKGDFITSPEISQMFGELIGLWVVKVWMDHNKPSEFSLVELGPGNGTLMADILRSTRKIAEFHKSLKITLIEISPSLQELQKKILKNYSITWKKKLNNLPNIPTTIIANEFFDALPIEQYIFKKSKWMEVIVSLKNSNSKESNEFCFGLKNIPKPLEELSTFTNEENKIYEISPGIKETIIYLSKHLNKNFGACLIIDYGKEDNLGSTLQSVRNHKYSNPLENQGESDLTSLVNFKAIKNCATKSNLVVTDLVDQGDFLSSLGIQERFVALSKNMDKEKVALHISSLKRLIDKNQMGKLFKVMGIRNKNSLPLEGLENK
;
A
#
# COMPACT_ATOMS: atom_id res chain seq x y z
N MET A 1 11.49 28.16 -3.50
CA MET A 1 12.51 27.91 -2.46
C MET A 1 12.55 26.46 -1.95
N LYS A 2 11.45 25.83 -1.46
CA LYS A 2 11.50 24.46 -0.88
C LYS A 2 11.86 23.36 -1.89
N LYS A 3 11.45 23.44 -3.16
CA LYS A 3 11.77 22.49 -4.23
C LYS A 3 13.28 22.40 -4.48
N PHE A 4 13.96 23.53 -4.53
CA PHE A 4 15.41 23.58 -4.71
C PHE A 4 16.18 22.86 -3.59
N LYS A 5 15.70 22.91 -2.34
CA LYS A 5 16.37 22.25 -1.22
C LYS A 5 16.37 20.71 -1.33
N LEU A 6 15.26 20.08 -1.74
CA LEU A 6 15.23 18.63 -1.91
C LEU A 6 16.14 18.18 -3.08
N VAL A 7 16.11 18.90 -4.18
CA VAL A 7 17.00 18.66 -5.33
C VAL A 7 18.46 18.72 -4.91
N GLU A 8 18.85 19.73 -4.14
CA GLU A 8 20.23 19.87 -3.66
C GLU A 8 20.61 18.71 -2.71
N LEU A 9 19.74 18.31 -1.79
CA LEU A 9 19.99 17.17 -0.90
C LEU A 9 20.17 15.86 -1.69
N ILE A 10 19.36 15.65 -2.74
CA ILE A 10 19.49 14.48 -3.61
C ILE A 10 20.83 14.54 -4.38
N LYS A 11 21.22 15.71 -4.92
CA LYS A 11 22.50 15.91 -5.58
C LYS A 11 23.69 15.61 -4.66
N GLU A 12 23.68 16.16 -3.45
CA GLU A 12 24.72 15.92 -2.46
C GLU A 12 24.88 14.41 -2.17
N ALA A 13 23.73 13.71 -2.00
CA ALA A 13 23.74 12.27 -1.80
C ALA A 13 24.33 11.52 -3.02
N ILE A 14 23.97 11.91 -4.25
CA ILE A 14 24.47 11.32 -5.49
C ILE A 14 25.99 11.55 -5.62
N ILE A 15 26.45 12.76 -5.40
CA ILE A 15 27.88 13.11 -5.49
C ILE A 15 28.69 12.31 -4.47
N LYS A 16 28.21 12.29 -3.21
CA LYS A 16 28.88 11.58 -2.10
C LYS A 16 29.01 10.07 -2.35
N LYS A 17 27.94 9.45 -2.91
CA LYS A 17 27.85 7.99 -3.09
C LYS A 17 28.18 7.53 -4.53
N LYS A 18 28.49 8.45 -5.43
CA LYS A 18 28.66 8.18 -6.87
C LYS A 18 27.42 7.51 -7.48
N GLY A 19 26.24 8.08 -7.18
CA GLY A 19 24.91 7.55 -7.48
C GLY A 19 24.25 6.97 -6.22
N ILE A 20 22.92 7.04 -6.17
CA ILE A 20 22.09 6.51 -5.09
C ILE A 20 21.14 5.43 -5.60
N LYS A 21 20.75 4.50 -4.73
CA LYS A 21 19.75 3.49 -5.04
C LYS A 21 18.42 4.15 -5.40
N LEU A 22 17.64 3.52 -6.28
CA LEU A 22 16.29 3.97 -6.60
C LEU A 22 15.41 4.05 -5.35
N SER A 23 15.53 3.07 -4.44
CA SER A 23 14.79 3.06 -3.17
C SER A 23 15.14 4.26 -2.28
N GLU A 24 16.38 4.68 -2.25
CA GLU A 24 16.82 5.89 -1.51
C GLU A 24 16.24 7.16 -2.15
N TYR A 25 16.28 7.26 -3.48
CA TYR A 25 15.69 8.38 -4.22
C TYR A 25 14.18 8.47 -3.95
N MET A 26 13.42 7.38 -4.12
CA MET A 26 11.99 7.33 -3.82
C MET A 26 11.71 7.77 -2.38
N LYS A 27 12.47 7.23 -1.41
CA LYS A 27 12.31 7.60 0.00
C LYS A 27 12.53 9.09 0.22
N MET A 28 13.54 9.71 -0.40
CA MET A 28 13.77 11.16 -0.30
C MET A 28 12.61 11.94 -0.90
N CYS A 29 12.12 11.54 -2.10
CA CYS A 29 11.02 12.22 -2.76
C CYS A 29 9.69 12.08 -2.01
N MET A 30 9.41 10.92 -1.42
CA MET A 30 8.10 10.62 -0.86
C MET A 30 7.99 10.96 0.63
N THR A 31 9.05 10.67 1.42
CA THR A 31 8.95 10.66 2.88
C THR A 31 9.95 11.57 3.60
N HIS A 32 10.69 12.44 2.88
CA HIS A 32 11.57 13.41 3.54
C HIS A 32 10.75 14.29 4.52
N PRO A 33 11.19 14.48 5.78
CA PRO A 33 10.38 15.15 6.80
C PRO A 33 9.85 16.53 6.39
N ASP A 34 10.67 17.34 5.71
CA ASP A 34 10.32 18.73 5.35
C ASP A 34 9.92 18.89 3.88
N TYR A 35 10.33 17.97 3.00
CA TYR A 35 10.25 18.16 1.55
C TYR A 35 9.59 17.00 0.81
N GLY A 36 9.24 15.92 1.49
CA GLY A 36 8.62 14.75 0.89
C GLY A 36 7.18 15.00 0.48
N TYR A 37 6.73 14.28 -0.54
CA TYR A 37 5.40 14.36 -1.11
C TYR A 37 4.30 14.16 -0.05
N TYR A 38 4.36 13.07 0.72
CA TYR A 38 3.37 12.77 1.77
C TYR A 38 3.46 13.68 2.98
N THR A 39 4.58 14.36 3.19
CA THR A 39 4.76 15.24 4.36
C THR A 39 4.27 16.66 4.14
N LYS A 40 4.20 17.13 2.88
CA LYS A 40 3.87 18.52 2.53
C LYS A 40 2.44 18.73 2.08
N LYS A 41 1.87 17.77 1.32
CA LYS A 41 0.59 17.93 0.64
C LYS A 41 -0.49 17.11 1.32
N LYS A 42 -1.72 17.39 0.94
CA LYS A 42 -2.85 16.48 1.09
C LYS A 42 -2.98 15.72 -0.23
N PRO A 43 -2.24 14.61 -0.41
CA PRO A 43 -2.11 13.95 -1.71
C PRO A 43 -3.37 13.19 -2.12
N ILE A 44 -4.24 12.85 -1.16
CA ILE A 44 -5.36 11.94 -1.31
C ILE A 44 -6.68 12.70 -1.35
N GLY A 45 -7.62 12.24 -2.20
CA GLY A 45 -8.97 12.76 -2.35
C GLY A 45 -9.18 13.59 -3.61
N PHE A 46 -10.40 14.09 -3.80
CA PHE A 46 -10.84 14.78 -5.03
C PHE A 46 -9.99 16.00 -5.43
N LYS A 47 -9.31 16.62 -4.46
CA LYS A 47 -8.37 17.75 -4.67
C LYS A 47 -6.90 17.31 -4.64
N GLY A 48 -6.63 16.02 -4.50
CA GLY A 48 -5.30 15.43 -4.51
C GLY A 48 -4.93 14.89 -5.89
N ASP A 49 -3.78 14.22 -5.95
CA ASP A 49 -3.30 13.59 -7.19
C ASP A 49 -3.96 12.21 -7.42
N PHE A 50 -4.58 11.61 -6.38
CA PHE A 50 -5.21 10.27 -6.41
C PHE A 50 -6.54 10.22 -5.67
N ILE A 51 -7.43 9.35 -6.16
CA ILE A 51 -8.68 8.98 -5.50
C ILE A 51 -8.58 7.48 -5.20
N THR A 52 -8.42 7.13 -3.93
CA THR A 52 -8.33 5.76 -3.44
C THR A 52 -9.70 5.09 -3.31
N SER A 53 -9.76 3.77 -3.24
CA SER A 53 -11.02 3.02 -3.13
C SER A 53 -11.95 3.51 -2.02
N PRO A 54 -11.46 3.82 -0.79
CA PRO A 54 -12.31 4.40 0.27
C PRO A 54 -12.90 5.77 -0.07
N GLU A 55 -12.19 6.59 -0.86
CA GLU A 55 -12.67 7.93 -1.26
C GLU A 55 -13.70 7.88 -2.39
N ILE A 56 -13.82 6.76 -3.11
CA ILE A 56 -14.81 6.58 -4.16
C ILE A 56 -16.19 6.33 -3.57
N SER A 57 -16.30 5.45 -2.57
CA SER A 57 -17.58 5.07 -1.97
C SER A 57 -17.41 4.47 -0.58
N GLN A 58 -18.29 4.90 0.32
CA GLN A 58 -18.43 4.29 1.64
C GLN A 58 -18.72 2.78 1.61
N MET A 59 -19.29 2.25 0.51
CA MET A 59 -19.57 0.82 0.35
C MET A 59 -18.30 -0.02 0.52
N PHE A 60 -17.17 0.47 0.00
CA PHE A 60 -15.89 -0.21 0.14
C PHE A 60 -15.51 -0.40 1.62
N GLY A 61 -15.44 0.68 2.38
CA GLY A 61 -15.05 0.61 3.80
C GLY A 61 -16.06 -0.12 4.67
N GLU A 62 -17.36 -0.06 4.32
CA GLU A 62 -18.41 -0.79 5.04
C GLU A 62 -18.26 -2.31 4.87
N LEU A 63 -17.98 -2.79 3.66
CA LEU A 63 -17.75 -4.21 3.40
C LEU A 63 -16.45 -4.70 4.05
N ILE A 64 -15.37 -3.92 4.00
CA ILE A 64 -14.15 -4.24 4.74
C ILE A 64 -14.44 -4.29 6.25
N GLY A 65 -15.29 -3.41 6.78
CA GLY A 65 -15.72 -3.44 8.17
C GLY A 65 -16.44 -4.75 8.55
N LEU A 66 -17.34 -5.22 7.70
CA LEU A 66 -18.02 -6.51 7.90
C LEU A 66 -17.04 -7.69 7.82
N TRP A 67 -16.08 -7.64 6.91
CA TRP A 67 -15.01 -8.63 6.80
C TRP A 67 -14.16 -8.66 8.08
N VAL A 68 -13.78 -7.52 8.63
CA VAL A 68 -13.04 -7.43 9.90
C VAL A 68 -13.83 -8.03 11.07
N VAL A 69 -15.13 -7.74 11.14
CA VAL A 69 -16.03 -8.34 12.17
C VAL A 69 -16.09 -9.85 11.99
N LYS A 70 -16.16 -10.36 10.76
CA LYS A 70 -16.14 -11.79 10.48
C LYS A 70 -14.86 -12.45 11.02
N VAL A 71 -13.69 -11.86 10.74
CA VAL A 71 -12.41 -12.34 11.29
C VAL A 71 -12.42 -12.34 12.83
N TRP A 72 -12.94 -11.31 13.49
CA TRP A 72 -13.09 -11.27 14.93
C TRP A 72 -14.01 -12.37 15.45
N MET A 73 -15.13 -12.63 14.78
CA MET A 73 -16.06 -13.72 15.12
C MET A 73 -15.41 -15.10 14.98
N ASP A 74 -14.63 -15.30 13.91
CA ASP A 74 -13.92 -16.56 13.64
C ASP A 74 -12.81 -16.86 14.65
N HIS A 75 -12.37 -15.85 15.41
CA HIS A 75 -11.47 -15.99 16.55
C HIS A 75 -12.20 -16.06 17.90
N ASN A 76 -13.47 -16.52 17.90
CA ASN A 76 -14.31 -16.66 19.09
C ASN A 76 -14.55 -15.34 19.84
N LYS A 77 -14.68 -14.24 19.12
CA LYS A 77 -15.00 -12.91 19.68
C LYS A 77 -14.13 -12.52 20.86
N PRO A 78 -12.81 -12.43 20.70
CA PRO A 78 -11.91 -12.12 21.80
C PRO A 78 -12.28 -10.78 22.44
N SER A 79 -12.15 -10.70 23.78
CA SER A 79 -12.45 -9.48 24.54
C SER A 79 -11.47 -8.33 24.29
N GLU A 80 -10.28 -8.64 23.75
CA GLU A 80 -9.31 -7.67 23.22
C GLU A 80 -8.91 -8.08 21.81
N PHE A 81 -9.04 -7.16 20.88
CA PHE A 81 -8.79 -7.37 19.45
C PHE A 81 -8.10 -6.16 18.84
N SER A 82 -6.98 -6.37 18.19
CA SER A 82 -6.22 -5.31 17.55
C SER A 82 -6.66 -5.13 16.10
N LEU A 83 -7.07 -3.91 15.74
CA LEU A 83 -7.32 -3.49 14.37
C LEU A 83 -6.25 -2.48 13.94
N VAL A 84 -5.48 -2.84 12.93
CA VAL A 84 -4.34 -2.06 12.45
C VAL A 84 -4.56 -1.67 11.01
N GLU A 85 -4.34 -0.41 10.66
CA GLU A 85 -4.32 0.05 9.27
C GLU A 85 -2.95 0.63 8.92
N LEU A 86 -2.38 0.16 7.81
CA LEU A 86 -1.11 0.63 7.27
C LEU A 86 -1.38 1.70 6.21
N GLY A 87 -0.85 2.90 6.39
CA GLY A 87 -1.05 4.00 5.46
C GLY A 87 -2.51 4.44 5.33
N PRO A 88 -3.18 4.87 6.43
CA PRO A 88 -4.63 5.13 6.43
C PRO A 88 -5.05 6.36 5.60
N GLY A 89 -4.12 7.06 4.98
CA GLY A 89 -4.39 8.22 4.16
C GLY A 89 -5.21 9.29 4.90
N ASN A 90 -6.39 9.62 4.39
CA ASN A 90 -7.29 10.58 5.07
C ASN A 90 -7.96 9.98 6.33
N GLY A 91 -7.90 8.66 6.53
CA GLY A 91 -8.60 7.94 7.61
C GLY A 91 -10.03 7.55 7.26
N THR A 92 -10.41 7.66 6.00
CA THR A 92 -11.78 7.38 5.49
C THR A 92 -12.12 5.90 5.65
N LEU A 93 -11.20 4.98 5.31
CA LEU A 93 -11.44 3.55 5.45
C LEU A 93 -11.72 3.16 6.91
N MET A 94 -10.88 3.58 7.84
CA MET A 94 -11.09 3.30 9.26
C MET A 94 -12.39 3.93 9.78
N ALA A 95 -12.73 5.15 9.34
CA ALA A 95 -13.99 5.80 9.73
C ALA A 95 -15.21 5.01 9.25
N ASP A 96 -15.19 4.50 8.03
CA ASP A 96 -16.27 3.69 7.46
C ASP A 96 -16.39 2.33 8.14
N ILE A 97 -15.28 1.66 8.42
CA ILE A 97 -15.24 0.42 9.22
C ILE A 97 -15.92 0.63 10.55
N LEU A 98 -15.50 1.64 11.30
CA LEU A 98 -16.01 1.90 12.64
C LEU A 98 -17.48 2.35 12.63
N ARG A 99 -17.89 3.14 11.63
CA ARG A 99 -19.27 3.59 11.46
C ARG A 99 -20.20 2.43 11.11
N SER A 100 -19.82 1.57 10.19
CA SER A 100 -20.66 0.46 9.70
C SER A 100 -20.86 -0.61 10.76
N THR A 101 -19.88 -0.83 11.60
CA THR A 101 -19.88 -1.87 12.66
C THR A 101 -20.38 -1.38 14.01
N ARG A 102 -20.74 -0.09 14.16
CA ARG A 102 -21.10 0.54 15.45
C ARG A 102 -22.18 -0.16 16.28
N LYS A 103 -23.08 -0.90 15.61
CA LYS A 103 -24.15 -1.65 16.29
C LYS A 103 -23.66 -2.94 16.95
N ILE A 104 -22.44 -3.38 16.69
CA ILE A 104 -21.85 -4.59 17.27
C ILE A 104 -21.05 -4.16 18.51
N ALA A 105 -21.75 -3.95 19.61
CA ALA A 105 -21.19 -3.34 20.81
C ALA A 105 -20.01 -4.13 21.39
N GLU A 106 -20.07 -5.46 21.39
CA GLU A 106 -19.00 -6.33 21.89
C GLU A 106 -17.72 -6.18 21.06
N PHE A 107 -17.85 -6.12 19.73
CA PHE A 107 -16.72 -5.86 18.84
C PHE A 107 -16.05 -4.51 19.17
N HIS A 108 -16.85 -3.43 19.27
CA HIS A 108 -16.31 -2.11 19.59
C HIS A 108 -15.63 -2.03 20.95
N LYS A 109 -16.15 -2.76 21.98
CA LYS A 109 -15.51 -2.84 23.29
C LYS A 109 -14.17 -3.56 23.25
N SER A 110 -13.99 -4.51 22.34
CA SER A 110 -12.75 -5.28 22.19
C SER A 110 -11.64 -4.53 21.47
N LEU A 111 -11.96 -3.48 20.70
CA LEU A 111 -11.03 -2.86 19.75
C LEU A 111 -9.87 -2.11 20.42
N LYS A 112 -8.65 -2.42 19.97
CA LYS A 112 -7.43 -1.64 20.15
C LYS A 112 -6.97 -1.19 18.75
N ILE A 113 -7.26 0.06 18.41
CA ILE A 113 -7.02 0.57 17.04
C ILE A 113 -5.64 1.20 16.95
N THR A 114 -4.86 0.82 15.92
CA THR A 114 -3.56 1.40 15.63
C THR A 114 -3.49 1.82 14.16
N LEU A 115 -3.09 3.06 13.91
CA LEU A 115 -2.83 3.60 12.57
C LEU A 115 -1.32 3.79 12.39
N ILE A 116 -0.77 3.24 11.30
CA ILE A 116 0.64 3.41 10.95
C ILE A 116 0.73 4.50 9.89
N GLU A 117 1.12 5.70 10.32
CA GLU A 117 1.16 6.90 9.47
C GLU A 117 2.42 7.72 9.77
N ILE A 118 3.19 8.02 8.71
CA ILE A 118 4.44 8.80 8.82
C ILE A 118 4.20 10.31 8.67
N SER A 119 3.11 10.70 8.00
CA SER A 119 2.78 12.10 7.70
C SER A 119 2.10 12.79 8.88
N PRO A 120 2.72 13.81 9.49
CA PRO A 120 2.07 14.56 10.57
C PRO A 120 0.78 15.24 10.13
N SER A 121 0.72 15.73 8.89
CA SER A 121 -0.47 16.41 8.36
C SER A 121 -1.65 15.45 8.18
N LEU A 122 -1.40 14.22 7.74
CA LEU A 122 -2.42 13.19 7.64
C LEU A 122 -2.86 12.70 9.02
N GLN A 123 -1.93 12.54 9.97
CA GLN A 123 -2.30 12.22 11.36
C GLN A 123 -3.26 13.26 11.96
N GLU A 124 -3.02 14.55 11.73
CA GLU A 124 -3.93 15.61 12.22
C GLU A 124 -5.31 15.55 11.56
N LEU A 125 -5.38 15.20 10.29
CA LEU A 125 -6.66 14.97 9.60
C LEU A 125 -7.39 13.75 10.17
N GLN A 126 -6.68 12.63 10.32
CA GLN A 126 -7.20 11.39 10.91
C GLN A 126 -7.74 11.63 12.33
N LYS A 127 -7.03 12.38 13.18
CA LYS A 127 -7.50 12.76 14.53
C LYS A 127 -8.82 13.52 14.50
N LYS A 128 -9.01 14.38 13.50
CA LYS A 128 -10.28 15.13 13.35
C LYS A 128 -11.44 14.21 12.93
N ILE A 129 -11.19 13.34 11.95
CA ILE A 129 -12.20 12.43 11.42
C ILE A 129 -12.58 11.36 12.46
N LEU A 130 -11.59 10.84 13.17
CA LEU A 130 -11.73 9.74 14.12
C LEU A 130 -11.81 10.19 15.59
N LYS A 131 -12.15 11.44 15.85
CA LYS A 131 -12.15 12.08 17.18
C LYS A 131 -12.96 11.36 18.26
N ASN A 132 -13.93 10.54 17.86
CA ASN A 132 -14.81 9.81 18.79
C ASN A 132 -14.27 8.42 19.18
N TYR A 133 -13.08 8.04 18.68
CA TYR A 133 -12.50 6.73 18.91
C TYR A 133 -11.13 6.85 19.58
N SER A 134 -10.81 5.86 20.43
CA SER A 134 -9.47 5.76 21.03
C SER A 134 -8.51 5.11 20.04
N ILE A 135 -7.56 5.86 19.50
CA ILE A 135 -6.63 5.41 18.46
C ILE A 135 -5.20 5.67 18.89
N THR A 136 -4.32 4.74 18.56
CA THR A 136 -2.88 4.88 18.70
C THR A 136 -2.26 5.14 17.32
N TRP A 137 -1.49 6.22 17.18
CA TRP A 137 -0.70 6.51 15.98
C TRP A 137 0.74 6.09 16.17
N LYS A 138 1.28 5.38 15.16
CA LYS A 138 2.69 5.01 15.10
C LYS A 138 3.27 5.38 13.75
N LYS A 139 4.55 5.75 13.73
CA LYS A 139 5.28 6.03 12.47
C LYS A 139 5.86 4.78 11.81
N LYS A 140 5.95 3.68 12.54
CA LYS A 140 6.52 2.42 12.07
C LYS A 140 5.68 1.26 12.56
N LEU A 141 5.63 0.21 11.77
CA LEU A 141 5.01 -1.04 12.12
C LEU A 141 5.92 -1.80 13.10
N ASN A 142 5.73 -1.54 14.38
CA ASN A 142 6.45 -2.21 15.46
C ASN A 142 5.61 -2.21 16.75
N ASN A 143 5.97 -3.11 17.66
CA ASN A 143 5.37 -3.17 19.02
C ASN A 143 3.84 -3.11 19.00
N LEU A 144 3.20 -3.90 18.14
CA LEU A 144 1.75 -4.12 18.20
C LEU A 144 1.38 -4.90 19.48
N PRO A 145 0.17 -4.73 20.01
CA PRO A 145 -0.31 -5.49 21.15
C PRO A 145 -0.27 -7.00 20.88
N ASN A 146 0.12 -7.80 21.87
CA ASN A 146 0.16 -9.27 21.77
C ASN A 146 -1.25 -9.88 21.97
N ILE A 147 -2.17 -9.57 21.08
CA ILE A 147 -3.57 -10.02 21.07
C ILE A 147 -3.96 -10.37 19.63
N PRO A 148 -5.06 -11.11 19.40
CA PRO A 148 -5.57 -11.38 18.06
C PRO A 148 -5.69 -10.10 17.24
N THR A 149 -5.20 -10.11 16.00
CA THR A 149 -4.99 -8.88 15.25
C THR A 149 -5.50 -9.01 13.80
N THR A 150 -6.26 -8.05 13.34
CA THR A 150 -6.48 -7.83 11.90
C THR A 150 -5.70 -6.62 11.42
N ILE A 151 -4.96 -6.80 10.32
CA ILE A 151 -4.17 -5.75 9.69
C ILE A 151 -4.76 -5.49 8.31
N ILE A 152 -4.95 -4.22 7.96
CA ILE A 152 -5.42 -3.79 6.64
C ILE A 152 -4.33 -2.96 6.00
N ALA A 153 -4.00 -3.29 4.76
CA ALA A 153 -3.08 -2.55 3.91
C ALA A 153 -3.80 -2.29 2.58
N ASN A 154 -4.41 -1.13 2.45
CA ASN A 154 -5.05 -0.68 1.24
C ASN A 154 -4.21 0.41 0.58
N GLU A 155 -3.74 0.18 -0.65
CA GLU A 155 -2.90 1.14 -1.38
C GLU A 155 -1.70 1.59 -0.51
N PHE A 156 -0.98 0.61 0.04
CA PHE A 156 0.16 0.83 0.93
C PHE A 156 1.46 0.30 0.34
N PHE A 157 1.43 -0.88 -0.27
CA PHE A 157 2.63 -1.54 -0.77
C PHE A 157 3.16 -0.94 -2.06
N ASP A 158 2.30 -0.34 -2.88
CA ASP A 158 2.65 0.37 -4.12
C ASP A 158 3.52 1.61 -3.86
N ALA A 159 3.33 2.26 -2.69
CA ALA A 159 4.09 3.43 -2.27
C ALA A 159 5.45 3.08 -1.62
N LEU A 160 5.72 1.79 -1.36
CA LEU A 160 7.00 1.39 -0.77
C LEU A 160 8.14 1.47 -1.80
N PRO A 161 9.30 2.02 -1.39
CA PRO A 161 10.45 2.15 -2.27
C PRO A 161 10.89 0.82 -2.88
N ILE A 162 11.21 0.84 -4.18
CA ILE A 162 11.73 -0.29 -4.92
C ILE A 162 13.19 -0.11 -5.30
N GLU A 163 13.86 -1.21 -5.55
CA GLU A 163 15.17 -1.31 -6.20
C GLU A 163 14.99 -2.03 -7.53
N GLN A 164 15.66 -1.57 -8.57
CA GLN A 164 15.62 -2.19 -9.88
C GLN A 164 16.98 -2.82 -10.21
N TYR A 165 16.92 -4.00 -10.80
CA TYR A 165 18.07 -4.77 -11.22
C TYR A 165 17.92 -5.18 -12.66
N ILE A 166 19.02 -5.19 -13.41
CA ILE A 166 19.08 -5.60 -14.79
C ILE A 166 20.18 -6.64 -14.97
N PHE A 167 19.87 -7.71 -15.72
CA PHE A 167 20.89 -8.66 -16.15
C PHE A 167 21.50 -8.16 -17.46
N LYS A 168 22.82 -7.88 -17.46
CA LYS A 168 23.52 -7.30 -18.62
C LYS A 168 24.95 -7.81 -18.68
N LYS A 169 25.37 -8.24 -19.89
CA LYS A 169 26.72 -8.83 -20.12
C LYS A 169 27.05 -9.90 -19.10
N SER A 170 26.12 -10.85 -18.91
CA SER A 170 26.25 -11.98 -17.99
C SER A 170 26.45 -11.61 -16.52
N LYS A 171 26.02 -10.41 -16.10
CA LYS A 171 26.11 -9.91 -14.72
C LYS A 171 24.85 -9.16 -14.32
N TRP A 172 24.50 -9.28 -13.02
CA TRP A 172 23.52 -8.43 -12.43
C TRP A 172 24.06 -7.05 -12.12
N MET A 173 23.33 -6.03 -12.49
CA MET A 173 23.64 -4.62 -12.20
C MET A 173 22.44 -3.97 -11.51
N GLU A 174 22.71 -3.08 -10.57
CA GLU A 174 21.70 -2.25 -9.91
C GLU A 174 21.43 -0.99 -10.73
N VAL A 175 20.16 -0.66 -10.93
CA VAL A 175 19.76 0.65 -11.48
C VAL A 175 19.85 1.68 -10.38
N ILE A 176 20.61 2.73 -10.61
CA ILE A 176 20.82 3.83 -9.67
C ILE A 176 20.33 5.15 -10.25
N VAL A 177 20.07 6.13 -9.40
CA VAL A 177 19.86 7.52 -9.81
C VAL A 177 21.19 8.28 -9.73
N SER A 178 21.52 8.98 -10.81
CA SER A 178 22.77 9.72 -10.99
C SER A 178 22.50 11.09 -11.63
N LEU A 179 23.54 11.89 -11.79
CA LEU A 179 23.51 13.16 -12.53
C LEU A 179 23.93 12.93 -13.97
N LYS A 180 23.23 13.56 -14.92
CA LYS A 180 23.47 13.42 -16.37
C LYS A 180 24.89 13.87 -16.76
N ASN A 181 25.42 14.90 -16.10
CA ASN A 181 26.79 15.37 -16.24
C ASN A 181 27.48 15.36 -14.88
N SER A 182 28.01 14.22 -14.48
CA SER A 182 28.65 14.03 -13.17
C SER A 182 29.84 14.96 -12.89
N ASN A 183 30.40 15.60 -13.96
CA ASN A 183 31.55 16.51 -13.88
C ASN A 183 31.16 17.98 -13.72
N SER A 184 29.88 18.36 -13.84
CA SER A 184 29.44 19.74 -13.63
C SER A 184 28.58 19.84 -12.36
N LYS A 185 29.01 20.65 -11.41
CA LYS A 185 28.20 21.01 -10.22
C LYS A 185 26.89 21.75 -10.58
N GLU A 186 26.76 22.18 -11.84
CA GLU A 186 25.64 22.96 -12.36
C GLU A 186 24.49 22.11 -12.95
N SER A 187 24.74 20.82 -13.24
CA SER A 187 23.68 19.97 -13.78
C SER A 187 22.62 19.64 -12.72
N ASN A 188 21.38 19.98 -13.03
CA ASN A 188 20.20 19.62 -12.24
C ASN A 188 19.42 18.45 -12.83
N GLU A 189 19.91 17.83 -13.89
CA GLU A 189 19.23 16.73 -14.56
C GLU A 189 19.66 15.41 -13.96
N PHE A 190 18.69 14.69 -13.41
CA PHE A 190 18.87 13.31 -12.95
C PHE A 190 18.73 12.34 -14.12
N CYS A 191 19.45 11.23 -14.05
CA CYS A 191 19.34 10.13 -15.00
C CYS A 191 19.44 8.78 -14.27
N PHE A 192 18.93 7.73 -14.93
CA PHE A 192 19.22 6.37 -14.50
C PHE A 192 20.62 5.95 -14.98
N GLY A 193 21.38 5.35 -14.06
CA GLY A 193 22.68 4.76 -14.32
C GLY A 193 22.70 3.30 -13.90
N LEU A 194 23.80 2.59 -14.18
CA LEU A 194 24.00 1.21 -13.78
C LEU A 194 25.24 1.09 -12.90
N LYS A 195 25.12 0.32 -11.83
CA LYS A 195 26.20 0.04 -10.89
C LYS A 195 26.39 -1.47 -10.75
N ASN A 196 27.64 -1.92 -10.79
CA ASN A 196 27.96 -3.30 -10.50
C ASN A 196 27.59 -3.66 -9.05
N ILE A 197 26.99 -4.82 -8.86
CA ILE A 197 26.78 -5.41 -7.52
C ILE A 197 27.84 -6.49 -7.29
N PRO A 198 28.61 -6.40 -6.21
CA PRO A 198 29.69 -7.36 -5.95
C PRO A 198 29.19 -8.79 -5.73
N LYS A 199 28.02 -8.90 -5.10
CA LYS A 199 27.34 -10.16 -4.82
C LYS A 199 25.85 -9.99 -5.12
N PRO A 200 25.30 -10.80 -6.02
CA PRO A 200 23.85 -10.79 -6.29
C PRO A 200 23.06 -11.08 -5.01
N LEU A 201 21.89 -10.43 -4.90
CA LEU A 201 20.95 -10.72 -3.83
C LEU A 201 20.37 -12.12 -4.02
N GLU A 202 19.99 -12.78 -2.92
CA GLU A 202 19.35 -14.11 -2.98
C GLU A 202 18.07 -14.07 -3.83
N GLU A 203 17.32 -13.00 -3.73
CA GLU A 203 16.10 -12.79 -4.50
C GLU A 203 16.34 -12.81 -6.02
N LEU A 204 17.49 -12.35 -6.49
CA LEU A 204 17.83 -12.36 -7.92
C LEU A 204 18.01 -13.78 -8.48
N SER A 205 18.35 -14.75 -7.62
CA SER A 205 18.45 -16.15 -8.03
C SER A 205 17.11 -16.79 -8.44
N THR A 206 16.00 -16.17 -8.06
CA THR A 206 14.65 -16.62 -8.42
C THR A 206 14.18 -16.08 -9.77
N PHE A 207 14.93 -15.15 -10.38
CA PHE A 207 14.62 -14.56 -11.67
C PHE A 207 15.41 -15.23 -12.79
N THR A 208 14.87 -15.14 -14.01
CA THR A 208 15.56 -15.59 -15.22
C THR A 208 16.65 -14.59 -15.60
N ASN A 209 17.82 -15.13 -16.04
CA ASN A 209 18.93 -14.28 -16.52
C ASN A 209 18.69 -13.80 -17.95
N GLU A 210 17.55 -13.14 -18.18
CA GLU A 210 17.22 -12.57 -19.49
C GLU A 210 17.94 -11.24 -19.70
N GLU A 211 18.69 -11.16 -20.79
CA GLU A 211 19.50 -9.99 -21.11
C GLU A 211 18.64 -8.74 -21.25
N ASN A 212 19.05 -7.65 -20.61
CA ASN A 212 18.39 -6.34 -20.58
C ASN A 212 16.99 -6.31 -19.94
N LYS A 213 16.54 -7.35 -19.27
CA LYS A 213 15.28 -7.37 -18.55
C LYS A 213 15.45 -6.73 -17.17
N ILE A 214 14.52 -5.87 -16.81
CA ILE A 214 14.49 -5.21 -15.48
C ILE A 214 13.65 -6.04 -14.52
N TYR A 215 14.13 -6.17 -13.28
CA TYR A 215 13.45 -6.82 -12.18
C TYR A 215 13.38 -5.86 -10.99
N GLU A 216 12.23 -5.86 -10.32
CA GLU A 216 11.96 -4.98 -9.19
C GLU A 216 11.88 -5.77 -7.88
N ILE A 217 12.56 -5.25 -6.87
CA ILE A 217 12.52 -5.77 -5.50
C ILE A 217 12.18 -4.61 -4.58
N SER A 218 11.19 -4.79 -3.69
CA SER A 218 10.92 -3.83 -2.62
C SER A 218 11.40 -4.37 -1.27
N PRO A 219 12.48 -3.84 -0.71
CA PRO A 219 12.94 -4.21 0.63
C PRO A 219 11.88 -3.96 1.70
N GLY A 220 11.09 -2.89 1.55
CA GLY A 220 10.01 -2.55 2.47
C GLY A 220 8.89 -3.58 2.51
N ILE A 221 8.55 -4.21 1.38
CA ILE A 221 7.61 -5.34 1.34
C ILE A 221 8.14 -6.48 2.21
N LYS A 222 9.39 -6.89 1.99
CA LYS A 222 10.01 -8.00 2.74
C LYS A 222 10.03 -7.71 4.25
N GLU A 223 10.48 -6.53 4.65
CA GLU A 223 10.52 -6.12 6.06
C GLU A 223 9.11 -6.13 6.69
N THR A 224 8.13 -5.58 5.99
CA THR A 224 6.74 -5.53 6.46
C THR A 224 6.18 -6.95 6.62
N ILE A 225 6.32 -7.81 5.62
CA ILE A 225 5.78 -9.18 5.67
C ILE A 225 6.48 -10.02 6.75
N ILE A 226 7.78 -9.88 6.94
CA ILE A 226 8.49 -10.57 8.04
C ILE A 226 7.94 -10.14 9.40
N TYR A 227 7.70 -8.84 9.61
CA TYR A 227 7.11 -8.36 10.87
C TYR A 227 5.69 -8.92 11.07
N LEU A 228 4.84 -8.80 10.05
CA LEU A 228 3.47 -9.33 10.08
C LEU A 228 3.45 -10.83 10.37
N SER A 229 4.34 -11.58 9.73
CA SER A 229 4.43 -13.02 9.93
C SER A 229 4.79 -13.40 11.36
N LYS A 230 5.78 -12.73 11.95
CA LYS A 230 6.14 -12.94 13.36
C LYS A 230 4.97 -12.63 14.28
N HIS A 231 4.26 -11.53 14.01
CA HIS A 231 3.14 -11.10 14.84
C HIS A 231 1.95 -12.05 14.73
N LEU A 232 1.51 -12.41 13.53
CA LEU A 232 0.37 -13.30 13.27
C LEU A 232 0.63 -14.74 13.75
N ASN A 233 1.86 -15.25 13.59
CA ASN A 233 2.22 -16.56 14.13
C ASN A 233 2.09 -16.65 15.65
N LYS A 234 2.36 -15.53 16.35
CA LYS A 234 2.28 -15.47 17.83
C LYS A 234 0.85 -15.22 18.31
N ASN A 235 0.08 -14.36 17.64
CA ASN A 235 -1.12 -13.75 18.20
C ASN A 235 -2.41 -14.12 17.47
N PHE A 236 -2.35 -14.96 16.45
CA PHE A 236 -3.45 -15.22 15.53
C PHE A 236 -3.95 -13.97 14.78
N GLY A 237 -4.84 -14.17 13.82
CA GLY A 237 -5.46 -13.10 13.06
C GLY A 237 -5.21 -13.19 11.57
N ALA A 238 -5.44 -12.07 10.89
CA ALA A 238 -5.32 -11.97 9.44
C ALA A 238 -4.76 -10.63 9.00
N CYS A 239 -4.17 -10.61 7.80
CA CYS A 239 -3.85 -9.39 7.08
C CYS A 239 -4.60 -9.39 5.74
N LEU A 240 -5.27 -8.28 5.43
CA LEU A 240 -5.92 -8.02 4.14
C LEU A 240 -5.09 -7.01 3.38
N ILE A 241 -4.63 -7.37 2.20
CA ILE A 241 -3.85 -6.52 1.30
C ILE A 241 -4.71 -6.24 0.07
N ILE A 242 -4.95 -4.97 -0.22
CA ILE A 242 -5.68 -4.51 -1.40
C ILE A 242 -4.80 -3.47 -2.09
N ASP A 243 -4.31 -3.78 -3.29
CA ASP A 243 -3.38 -2.92 -3.99
C ASP A 243 -3.39 -3.20 -5.50
N TYR A 244 -2.90 -2.27 -6.30
CA TYR A 244 -2.75 -2.53 -7.71
C TYR A 244 -1.41 -3.20 -8.01
N GLY A 245 -1.48 -4.28 -8.77
CA GLY A 245 -0.31 -5.11 -9.01
C GLY A 245 -0.63 -6.37 -9.78
N LYS A 246 0.34 -7.26 -9.79
CA LYS A 246 0.25 -8.55 -10.49
C LYS A 246 0.89 -9.63 -9.63
N GLU A 247 0.59 -10.88 -10.01
CA GLU A 247 1.22 -12.02 -9.37
C GLU A 247 2.73 -12.01 -9.60
N ASP A 248 3.17 -11.57 -10.79
CA ASP A 248 4.59 -11.47 -11.13
C ASP A 248 4.84 -10.17 -11.91
N ASN A 249 5.70 -9.30 -11.40
CA ASN A 249 6.05 -8.04 -12.03
C ASN A 249 7.36 -8.17 -12.79
N LEU A 250 7.25 -8.23 -14.10
CA LEU A 250 8.40 -8.21 -15.00
C LEU A 250 8.48 -6.85 -15.70
N GLY A 251 9.67 -6.27 -15.69
CA GLY A 251 9.93 -4.97 -16.29
C GLY A 251 9.92 -3.82 -15.28
N SER A 252 10.06 -2.60 -15.77
CA SER A 252 9.98 -1.39 -14.96
C SER A 252 8.52 -1.01 -14.77
N THR A 253 8.08 -0.97 -13.51
CA THR A 253 6.71 -0.56 -13.15
C THR A 253 6.69 0.77 -12.42
N LEU A 254 7.86 1.39 -12.19
CA LEU A 254 7.98 2.70 -11.57
C LEU A 254 7.16 3.74 -12.34
N GLN A 255 6.28 4.40 -11.65
CA GLN A 255 5.41 5.45 -12.17
C GLN A 255 5.58 6.73 -11.37
N SER A 256 5.32 7.85 -12.03
CA SER A 256 5.22 9.16 -11.42
C SER A 256 3.91 9.80 -11.86
N VAL A 257 3.11 10.25 -10.90
CA VAL A 257 1.83 10.92 -11.19
C VAL A 257 1.78 12.29 -10.49
N ARG A 258 1.34 13.29 -11.25
CA ARG A 258 1.14 14.66 -10.77
C ARG A 258 -0.09 15.26 -11.46
N ASN A 259 -1.01 15.83 -10.67
CA ASN A 259 -2.25 16.41 -11.18
C ASN A 259 -3.01 15.43 -12.12
N HIS A 260 -3.13 14.17 -11.70
CA HIS A 260 -3.77 13.06 -12.46
C HIS A 260 -3.13 12.75 -13.82
N LYS A 261 -1.86 13.14 -14.05
CA LYS A 261 -1.12 12.87 -15.30
C LYS A 261 0.20 12.18 -14.99
N TYR A 262 0.58 11.26 -15.86
CA TYR A 262 1.91 10.66 -15.78
C TYR A 262 3.00 11.71 -16.05
N SER A 263 4.10 11.59 -15.33
CA SER A 263 5.28 12.44 -15.45
C SER A 263 6.55 11.59 -15.38
N ASN A 264 7.69 12.20 -15.71
CA ASN A 264 8.98 11.50 -15.56
C ASN A 264 9.30 11.34 -14.06
N PRO A 265 9.62 10.10 -13.58
CA PRO A 265 9.96 9.86 -12.17
C PRO A 265 11.17 10.66 -11.66
N LEU A 266 12.06 11.07 -12.56
CA LEU A 266 13.24 11.87 -12.22
C LEU A 266 13.01 13.38 -12.26
N GLU A 267 11.77 13.81 -12.41
CA GLU A 267 11.37 15.20 -12.40
C GLU A 267 10.46 15.51 -11.18
N ASN A 268 10.33 16.78 -10.85
CA ASN A 268 9.41 17.27 -9.80
C ASN A 268 9.53 16.55 -8.44
N GLN A 269 10.77 16.35 -7.96
CA GLN A 269 11.09 15.69 -6.70
C GLN A 269 10.29 16.26 -5.51
N GLY A 270 9.56 15.39 -4.80
CA GLY A 270 8.67 15.77 -3.70
C GLY A 270 7.40 16.52 -4.11
N GLU A 271 7.10 16.59 -5.41
CA GLU A 271 5.91 17.22 -5.97
C GLU A 271 5.01 16.23 -6.73
N SER A 272 5.56 15.08 -7.12
CA SER A 272 4.88 13.98 -7.80
C SER A 272 4.85 12.77 -6.90
N ASP A 273 3.79 11.96 -6.99
CA ASP A 273 3.75 10.65 -6.35
C ASP A 273 4.58 9.66 -7.15
N LEU A 274 5.37 8.85 -6.45
CA LEU A 274 6.17 7.78 -7.05
C LEU A 274 5.65 6.45 -6.52
N THR A 275 5.15 5.61 -7.42
CA THR A 275 4.58 4.31 -7.11
C THR A 275 5.10 3.23 -8.04
N SER A 276 4.87 1.97 -7.68
CA SER A 276 5.17 0.82 -8.51
C SER A 276 4.07 -0.23 -8.38
N LEU A 277 3.93 -1.12 -9.35
CA LEU A 277 3.01 -2.25 -9.21
C LEU A 277 3.50 -3.19 -8.10
N VAL A 278 2.57 -3.63 -7.26
CA VAL A 278 2.88 -4.58 -6.18
C VAL A 278 3.14 -5.97 -6.78
N ASN A 279 4.28 -6.56 -6.40
CA ASN A 279 4.60 -7.95 -6.73
C ASN A 279 4.00 -8.88 -5.67
N PHE A 280 2.80 -9.40 -5.93
CA PHE A 280 2.09 -10.28 -5.01
C PHE A 280 2.75 -11.64 -4.83
N LYS A 281 3.50 -12.14 -5.83
CA LYS A 281 4.31 -13.37 -5.70
C LYS A 281 5.42 -13.20 -4.68
N ALA A 282 6.07 -12.03 -4.63
CA ALA A 282 7.08 -11.75 -3.62
C ALA A 282 6.47 -11.74 -2.20
N ILE A 283 5.27 -11.16 -2.04
CA ILE A 283 4.51 -11.19 -0.77
C ILE A 283 4.19 -12.64 -0.39
N LYS A 284 3.58 -13.41 -1.31
CA LYS A 284 3.21 -14.81 -1.11
C LYS A 284 4.42 -15.65 -0.68
N ASN A 285 5.53 -15.55 -1.41
CA ASN A 285 6.74 -16.29 -1.12
C ASN A 285 7.32 -15.95 0.27
N CYS A 286 7.35 -14.66 0.63
CA CYS A 286 7.86 -14.22 1.92
C CYS A 286 7.01 -14.72 3.09
N ALA A 287 5.67 -14.61 2.98
CA ALA A 287 4.73 -15.04 4.00
C ALA A 287 4.71 -16.56 4.17
N THR A 288 4.73 -17.31 3.06
CA THR A 288 4.74 -18.79 3.08
C THR A 288 6.04 -19.34 3.70
N LYS A 289 7.20 -18.77 3.35
CA LYS A 289 8.49 -19.09 4.00
C LYS A 289 8.47 -18.83 5.52
N SER A 290 7.56 -17.99 5.98
CA SER A 290 7.37 -17.64 7.40
C SER A 290 6.22 -18.42 8.07
N ASN A 291 5.80 -19.56 7.50
CA ASN A 291 4.75 -20.45 8.02
C ASN A 291 3.35 -19.82 8.15
N LEU A 292 3.01 -18.87 7.29
CA LEU A 292 1.64 -18.36 7.16
C LEU A 292 0.93 -18.99 5.96
N VAL A 293 -0.38 -19.03 6.02
CA VAL A 293 -1.25 -19.35 4.88
C VAL A 293 -1.53 -18.06 4.13
N VAL A 294 -1.37 -18.12 2.81
CA VAL A 294 -1.64 -17.03 1.90
C VAL A 294 -2.72 -17.49 0.93
N THR A 295 -3.77 -16.70 0.79
CA THR A 295 -4.87 -16.99 -0.13
C THR A 295 -4.42 -16.88 -1.58
N ASP A 296 -5.25 -17.33 -2.50
CA ASP A 296 -5.08 -16.97 -3.90
C ASP A 296 -5.26 -15.46 -4.10
N LEU A 297 -4.67 -14.97 -5.18
CA LEU A 297 -4.82 -13.58 -5.59
C LEU A 297 -6.14 -13.43 -6.33
N VAL A 298 -7.05 -12.60 -5.81
CA VAL A 298 -8.35 -12.35 -6.45
C VAL A 298 -8.45 -10.91 -6.93
N ASP A 299 -9.28 -10.67 -7.93
CA ASP A 299 -9.59 -9.33 -8.42
C ASP A 299 -10.45 -8.57 -7.38
N GLN A 300 -10.21 -7.26 -7.18
CA GLN A 300 -10.99 -6.46 -6.23
C GLN A 300 -12.50 -6.52 -6.53
N GLY A 301 -12.87 -6.49 -7.80
CA GLY A 301 -14.29 -6.58 -8.20
C GLY A 301 -14.94 -7.88 -7.76
N ASP A 302 -14.25 -9.00 -7.90
CA ASP A 302 -14.75 -10.31 -7.50
C ASP A 302 -14.82 -10.42 -5.96
N PHE A 303 -13.80 -9.93 -5.26
CA PHE A 303 -13.80 -9.88 -3.79
C PHE A 303 -14.95 -9.03 -3.23
N LEU A 304 -15.14 -7.80 -3.71
CA LEU A 304 -16.22 -6.95 -3.24
C LEU A 304 -17.59 -7.52 -3.60
N SER A 305 -17.71 -8.19 -4.75
CA SER A 305 -18.95 -8.87 -5.16
C SER A 305 -19.28 -10.04 -4.24
N SER A 306 -18.27 -10.83 -3.84
CA SER A 306 -18.48 -11.93 -2.88
C SER A 306 -18.89 -11.45 -1.50
N LEU A 307 -18.51 -10.22 -1.11
CA LEU A 307 -18.92 -9.57 0.13
C LEU A 307 -20.30 -8.86 0.04
N GLY A 308 -20.95 -8.85 -1.12
CA GLY A 308 -22.29 -8.31 -1.30
C GLY A 308 -22.34 -6.81 -1.61
N ILE A 309 -21.39 -6.28 -2.41
CA ILE A 309 -21.40 -4.85 -2.77
C ILE A 309 -22.65 -4.43 -3.55
N GLN A 310 -23.22 -5.34 -4.37
CA GLN A 310 -24.44 -5.09 -5.13
C GLN A 310 -25.65 -4.93 -4.21
N GLU A 311 -25.80 -5.82 -3.23
CA GLU A 311 -26.86 -5.76 -2.21
C GLU A 311 -26.74 -4.49 -1.38
N ARG A 312 -25.48 -4.12 -1.02
CA ARG A 312 -25.23 -2.88 -0.30
C ARG A 312 -25.58 -1.65 -1.13
N PHE A 313 -25.24 -1.64 -2.41
CA PHE A 313 -25.62 -0.59 -3.34
C PHE A 313 -27.16 -0.42 -3.40
N VAL A 314 -27.90 -1.52 -3.59
CA VAL A 314 -29.35 -1.48 -3.62
C VAL A 314 -29.94 -0.90 -2.32
N ALA A 315 -29.42 -1.35 -1.17
CA ALA A 315 -29.88 -0.87 0.12
C ALA A 315 -29.65 0.63 0.34
N LEU A 316 -28.50 1.15 -0.11
CA LEU A 316 -28.18 2.58 0.01
C LEU A 316 -28.98 3.44 -0.98
N SER A 317 -29.27 2.92 -2.16
CA SER A 317 -29.93 3.68 -3.24
C SER A 317 -31.44 3.84 -3.05
N LYS A 318 -32.08 3.05 -2.15
CA LYS A 318 -33.56 3.03 -1.97
C LYS A 318 -34.19 4.42 -1.73
N ASN A 319 -33.48 5.31 -1.05
CA ASN A 319 -34.00 6.63 -0.65
C ASN A 319 -33.23 7.77 -1.32
N MET A 320 -32.51 7.51 -2.42
CA MET A 320 -31.75 8.53 -3.14
C MET A 320 -32.55 9.08 -4.31
N ASP A 321 -32.33 10.36 -4.64
CA ASP A 321 -32.78 10.94 -5.89
C ASP A 321 -31.99 10.37 -7.08
N LYS A 322 -32.53 10.57 -8.31
CA LYS A 322 -31.96 10.01 -9.54
C LYS A 322 -30.51 10.45 -9.79
N GLU A 323 -30.15 11.68 -9.45
CA GLU A 323 -28.79 12.19 -9.66
C GLU A 323 -27.79 11.49 -8.73
N LYS A 324 -28.14 11.33 -7.46
CA LYS A 324 -27.32 10.60 -6.50
C LYS A 324 -27.21 9.13 -6.85
N VAL A 325 -28.27 8.50 -7.32
CA VAL A 325 -28.23 7.12 -7.81
C VAL A 325 -27.25 7.00 -8.99
N ALA A 326 -27.25 7.94 -9.94
CA ALA A 326 -26.31 7.93 -11.06
C ALA A 326 -24.85 8.01 -10.62
N LEU A 327 -24.54 8.88 -9.65
CA LEU A 327 -23.20 8.97 -9.04
C LEU A 327 -22.82 7.67 -8.31
N HIS A 328 -23.75 7.07 -7.58
CA HIS A 328 -23.56 5.79 -6.91
C HIS A 328 -23.29 4.63 -7.88
N ILE A 329 -23.98 4.58 -9.01
CA ILE A 329 -23.72 3.61 -10.09
C ILE A 329 -22.31 3.81 -10.64
N SER A 330 -21.90 5.05 -10.89
CA SER A 330 -20.54 5.35 -11.35
C SER A 330 -19.48 4.89 -10.34
N SER A 331 -19.70 5.15 -9.05
CA SER A 331 -18.81 4.72 -7.96
C SER A 331 -18.74 3.19 -7.86
N LEU A 332 -19.87 2.49 -7.92
CA LEU A 332 -19.92 1.04 -7.94
C LEU A 332 -19.12 0.48 -9.14
N LYS A 333 -19.41 0.96 -10.35
CA LYS A 333 -18.70 0.54 -11.56
C LYS A 333 -17.20 0.75 -11.41
N ARG A 334 -16.76 1.90 -10.90
CA ARG A 334 -15.33 2.18 -10.71
C ARG A 334 -14.66 1.17 -9.80
N LEU A 335 -15.34 0.70 -8.75
CA LEU A 335 -14.77 -0.26 -7.81
C LEU A 335 -14.73 -1.70 -8.34
N ILE A 336 -15.72 -2.14 -9.17
CA ILE A 336 -15.85 -3.56 -9.52
C ILE A 336 -15.69 -3.87 -11.01
N ASP A 337 -15.76 -2.87 -11.91
CA ASP A 337 -15.66 -3.11 -13.35
C ASP A 337 -14.25 -3.59 -13.74
N LYS A 338 -14.19 -4.64 -14.58
CA LYS A 338 -12.94 -5.26 -15.06
C LYS A 338 -12.06 -4.31 -15.87
N ASN A 339 -12.66 -3.28 -16.49
CA ASN A 339 -11.93 -2.25 -17.25
C ASN A 339 -11.47 -1.07 -16.38
N GLN A 340 -11.75 -1.11 -15.08
CA GLN A 340 -11.41 -0.08 -14.10
C GLN A 340 -10.63 -0.70 -12.93
N MET A 341 -10.90 -0.26 -11.70
CA MET A 341 -10.21 -0.75 -10.51
C MET A 341 -10.51 -2.22 -10.21
N GLY A 342 -11.67 -2.73 -10.65
CA GLY A 342 -12.14 -4.07 -10.31
C GLY A 342 -11.16 -5.18 -10.70
N LYS A 343 -10.43 -5.04 -11.82
CA LYS A 343 -9.38 -5.99 -12.25
C LYS A 343 -7.97 -5.46 -11.99
N LEU A 344 -7.78 -4.14 -12.03
CA LEU A 344 -6.47 -3.53 -11.82
C LEU A 344 -5.97 -3.78 -10.39
N PHE A 345 -6.87 -3.65 -9.42
CA PHE A 345 -6.61 -3.91 -8.02
C PHE A 345 -6.79 -5.39 -7.69
N LYS A 346 -5.91 -5.88 -6.85
CA LYS A 346 -5.86 -7.26 -6.38
C LYS A 346 -6.05 -7.31 -4.88
N VAL A 347 -6.61 -8.40 -4.42
CA VAL A 347 -6.84 -8.66 -3.00
C VAL A 347 -6.16 -9.97 -2.63
N MET A 348 -5.41 -9.95 -1.54
CA MET A 348 -4.71 -11.09 -0.98
C MET A 348 -4.89 -11.11 0.54
N GLY A 349 -5.25 -12.27 1.06
CA GLY A 349 -5.31 -12.53 2.50
C GLY A 349 -4.07 -13.28 2.98
N ILE A 350 -3.62 -12.94 4.17
CA ILE A 350 -2.57 -13.67 4.88
C ILE A 350 -3.10 -14.00 6.27
N ARG A 351 -3.01 -15.25 6.70
CA ARG A 351 -3.50 -15.67 8.03
C ARG A 351 -2.58 -16.66 8.72
N ASN A 352 -2.75 -16.78 10.02
CA ASN A 352 -2.15 -17.88 10.76
C ASN A 352 -2.75 -19.22 10.28
N LYS A 353 -1.95 -20.26 10.23
CA LYS A 353 -2.41 -21.61 9.80
C LYS A 353 -3.55 -22.20 10.62
N ASN A 354 -3.69 -21.77 11.88
CA ASN A 354 -4.76 -22.21 12.78
C ASN A 354 -5.99 -21.29 12.75
N SER A 355 -5.98 -20.20 11.96
CA SER A 355 -7.15 -19.36 11.72
C SER A 355 -8.06 -19.98 10.67
N LEU A 356 -9.35 -19.69 10.72
CA LEU A 356 -10.32 -20.13 9.72
C LEU A 356 -10.05 -19.49 8.35
N PRO A 357 -10.55 -20.11 7.25
CA PRO A 357 -10.50 -19.53 5.92
C PRO A 357 -11.09 -18.12 5.87
N LEU A 358 -10.47 -17.26 5.08
CA LEU A 358 -10.87 -15.86 4.96
C LEU A 358 -12.04 -15.71 3.97
N GLU A 359 -13.11 -15.08 4.42
CA GLU A 359 -14.33 -14.85 3.61
C GLU A 359 -14.00 -14.10 2.33
N GLY A 360 -14.52 -14.56 1.19
CA GLY A 360 -14.31 -13.98 -0.13
C GLY A 360 -12.95 -14.24 -0.78
N LEU A 361 -12.03 -14.93 -0.07
CA LEU A 361 -10.66 -15.21 -0.53
C LEU A 361 -10.32 -16.69 -0.56
N GLU A 362 -11.03 -17.53 0.15
CA GLU A 362 -10.84 -18.97 0.22
C GLU A 362 -12.20 -19.66 0.14
N ASN A 363 -12.27 -20.77 -0.60
CA ASN A 363 -13.45 -21.62 -0.56
C ASN A 363 -13.52 -22.34 0.80
N LYS A 364 -14.74 -22.41 1.36
CA LYS A 364 -15.02 -23.15 2.60
C LYS A 364 -14.97 -24.63 2.37
#